data_194ddf88984b0f087309a00b69ba286d
#
_entry.id   194ddf88984b0f087309a00b69ba286d
#
_cell.length_a   1.000
_cell.length_b   1.000
_cell.length_c   1.000
_cell.angle_alpha   90.00
_cell.angle_beta   90.00
_cell.angle_gamma   90.00
#
_symmetry.space_group_name_H-M   'P 1'
#
loop_
_entity.id
_entity.type
_entity.pdbx_description
1 polymer ?
#
loop_
_entity_poly.entity_id
_entity_poly.type
_entity_poly.pdbx_seq_one_letter_code
_entity_poly.pdbx_strand_id
1 'polypeptide(L)'
;MLKDLIIWDGEFGKVYFYQSELPYGVDQASFGDKYYVGYRVGSNVTSHNAYGVGVYQFFRDHAVTVQSGIQVPDGLVSSFVSPFTVFLNGLGTIQHVINNLGDPTAAGTVTSYVC
;
A
#
# COMPACT_ATOMS: atom_id res chain seq x y z
N MET A 1 -5.33 -13.50 11.52
CA MET A 1 -4.45 -12.49 12.13
C MET A 1 -4.25 -11.35 11.16
N LEU A 2 -4.44 -10.11 11.61
CA LEU A 2 -4.28 -8.92 10.77
C LEU A 2 -2.82 -8.52 10.72
N LYS A 3 -2.30 -8.30 9.52
CA LYS A 3 -0.91 -7.91 9.24
C LYS A 3 -0.84 -7.21 7.89
N ASP A 4 0.37 -6.83 7.50
CA ASP A 4 0.64 -6.51 6.10
C ASP A 4 0.23 -7.68 5.20
N LEU A 5 -0.27 -7.38 4.01
CA LEU A 5 -0.73 -8.42 3.09
C LEU A 5 0.44 -9.17 2.48
N ILE A 6 1.53 -8.49 2.18
CA ILE A 6 2.78 -9.11 1.74
C ILE A 6 3.97 -8.44 2.42
N ILE A 7 4.98 -9.25 2.78
CA ILE A 7 6.26 -8.77 3.28
C ILE A 7 7.35 -9.43 2.45
N TRP A 8 8.20 -8.63 1.85
CA TRP A 8 9.32 -9.09 1.01
C TRP A 8 10.63 -8.76 1.71
N ASP A 9 11.38 -9.78 2.13
CA ASP A 9 12.63 -9.60 2.88
C ASP A 9 13.90 -10.00 2.10
N GLY A 10 13.76 -10.58 0.91
CA GLY A 10 14.90 -10.99 0.08
C GLY A 10 15.44 -9.87 -0.78
N GLU A 11 16.71 -10.00 -1.17
CA GLU A 11 17.34 -9.07 -2.12
C GLU A 11 17.02 -9.41 -3.56
N PHE A 12 17.18 -8.42 -4.44
CA PHE A 12 17.05 -8.55 -5.89
C PHE A 12 15.66 -9.02 -6.35
N GLY A 13 14.63 -8.70 -5.58
CA GLY A 13 13.26 -9.00 -5.97
C GLY A 13 12.85 -8.22 -7.22
N LYS A 14 12.01 -8.84 -8.05
CA LYS A 14 11.35 -8.19 -9.17
C LYS A 14 9.89 -8.58 -9.18
N VAL A 15 9.01 -7.59 -9.20
CA VAL A 15 7.57 -7.82 -9.14
C VAL A 15 6.90 -7.05 -10.27
N TYR A 16 5.97 -7.73 -10.95
CA TYR A 16 5.22 -7.14 -12.06
C TYR A 16 3.72 -7.30 -11.79
N PHE A 17 3.00 -6.17 -11.79
CA PHE A 17 1.54 -6.14 -11.74
C PHE A 17 0.95 -6.85 -10.50
N TYR A 18 1.55 -6.65 -9.34
CA TYR A 18 0.99 -7.14 -8.08
C TYR A 18 -0.22 -6.29 -7.69
N GLN A 19 -1.29 -6.96 -7.26
CA GLN A 19 -2.48 -6.29 -6.74
C GLN A 19 -2.92 -6.98 -5.45
N SER A 20 -3.38 -6.17 -4.50
CA SER A 20 -3.97 -6.68 -3.27
C SER A 20 -5.13 -5.79 -2.83
N GLU A 21 -6.10 -6.39 -2.17
CA GLU A 21 -7.19 -5.67 -1.52
C GLU A 21 -6.98 -5.70 -0.02
N LEU A 22 -7.06 -4.53 0.62
CA LEU A 22 -7.02 -4.44 2.08
C LEU A 22 -8.25 -5.14 2.69
N PRO A 23 -8.17 -5.63 3.94
CA PRO A 23 -9.30 -6.32 4.56
C PRO A 23 -10.53 -5.41 4.67
N TYR A 24 -11.72 -5.97 4.46
CA TYR A 24 -12.96 -5.20 4.38
C TYR A 24 -13.56 -4.85 5.74
N GLY A 25 -13.42 -5.72 6.72
CA GLY A 25 -14.13 -5.64 7.99
C GLY A 25 -13.26 -5.17 9.17
N VAL A 26 -12.09 -4.62 8.92
CA VAL A 26 -11.20 -4.12 9.97
C VAL A 26 -11.66 -2.76 10.46
N ASP A 27 -11.16 -2.38 11.65
CA ASP A 27 -11.35 -1.02 12.19
C ASP A 27 -10.02 -0.28 12.30
N GLN A 28 -10.07 0.97 12.74
CA GLN A 28 -8.88 1.80 12.85
C GLN A 28 -7.85 1.21 13.82
N ALA A 29 -8.30 0.74 14.99
CA ALA A 29 -7.40 0.22 16.02
C ALA A 29 -6.72 -1.09 15.58
N SER A 30 -7.42 -1.95 14.84
CA SER A 30 -6.90 -3.26 14.44
C SER A 30 -6.04 -3.22 13.19
N PHE A 31 -6.16 -2.19 12.37
CA PHE A 31 -5.45 -2.12 11.10
C PHE A 31 -4.75 -0.77 10.87
N GLY A 32 -5.49 0.33 10.82
CA GLY A 32 -4.92 1.65 10.50
C GLY A 32 -3.87 2.11 11.51
N ASP A 33 -4.17 2.01 12.80
CA ASP A 33 -3.25 2.42 13.88
C ASP A 33 -2.03 1.50 14.01
N LYS A 34 -2.05 0.33 13.38
CA LYS A 34 -0.92 -0.60 13.34
C LYS A 34 0.02 -0.32 12.17
N TYR A 35 -0.33 0.63 11.30
CA TYR A 35 0.45 0.98 10.10
C TYR A 35 0.67 -0.21 9.16
N TYR A 36 -0.29 -1.12 9.08
CA TYR A 36 -0.25 -2.21 8.12
C TYR A 36 -0.46 -1.69 6.71
N VAL A 37 0.13 -2.38 5.75
CA VAL A 37 0.11 -1.98 4.34
C VAL A 37 -0.26 -3.18 3.44
N GLY A 38 -0.53 -2.90 2.18
CA GLY A 38 -0.75 -3.95 1.19
C GLY A 38 0.54 -4.59 0.70
N TYR A 39 1.64 -3.85 0.71
CA TYR A 39 2.92 -4.33 0.21
C TYR A 39 4.05 -3.70 1.02
N ARG A 40 4.88 -4.54 1.62
CA ARG A 40 6.03 -4.07 2.42
C ARG A 40 7.31 -4.73 1.95
N VAL A 41 8.36 -3.94 1.80
CA VAL A 41 9.73 -4.43 1.62
C VAL A 41 10.48 -4.21 2.93
N GLY A 42 11.16 -5.23 3.41
CA GLY A 42 11.86 -5.20 4.70
C GLY A 42 12.94 -4.13 4.77
N SER A 43 13.18 -3.61 5.97
CA SER A 43 14.06 -2.45 6.19
C SER A 43 15.52 -2.71 5.81
N ASN A 44 15.95 -3.97 5.74
CA ASN A 44 17.32 -4.35 5.41
C ASN A 44 17.53 -4.61 3.91
N VAL A 45 16.46 -4.55 3.10
CA VAL A 45 16.55 -4.80 1.66
C VAL A 45 17.15 -3.58 0.97
N THR A 46 18.12 -3.78 0.11
CA THR A 46 18.80 -2.72 -0.62
C THR A 46 18.54 -2.77 -2.12
N SER A 47 17.97 -3.86 -2.64
CA SER A 47 17.63 -3.99 -4.06
C SER A 47 16.28 -4.67 -4.23
N HIS A 48 15.35 -3.96 -4.87
CA HIS A 48 14.01 -4.45 -5.17
C HIS A 48 13.41 -3.58 -6.26
N ASN A 49 12.88 -4.20 -7.31
CA ASN A 49 12.25 -3.50 -8.43
C ASN A 49 10.82 -3.97 -8.57
N ALA A 50 9.90 -3.03 -8.68
CA ALA A 50 8.48 -3.35 -8.79
C ALA A 50 7.80 -2.46 -9.83
N TYR A 51 6.92 -3.05 -10.61
CA TYR A 51 6.23 -2.39 -11.72
C TYR A 51 4.74 -2.63 -11.59
N GLY A 52 3.97 -1.55 -11.42
CA GLY A 52 2.52 -1.63 -11.34
C GLY A 52 2.00 -2.33 -10.08
N VAL A 53 2.58 -2.05 -8.92
CA VAL A 53 2.08 -2.53 -7.65
C VAL A 53 0.89 -1.69 -7.24
N GLY A 54 -0.26 -2.32 -7.07
CA GLY A 54 -1.51 -1.67 -6.69
C GLY A 54 -2.10 -2.17 -5.39
N VAL A 55 -2.58 -1.25 -4.56
CA VAL A 55 -3.27 -1.57 -3.32
C VAL A 55 -4.68 -0.98 -3.38
N TYR A 56 -5.67 -1.84 -3.20
CA TYR A 56 -7.08 -1.52 -3.37
C TYR A 56 -7.75 -1.46 -2.00
N GLN A 57 -8.59 -0.45 -1.79
CA GLN A 57 -9.37 -0.34 -0.56
C GLN A 57 -10.86 -0.55 -0.80
N PHE A 58 -11.48 -1.28 0.12
CA PHE A 58 -12.91 -1.36 0.29
C PHE A 58 -13.18 -1.61 1.77
N PHE A 59 -13.14 -0.55 2.58
CA PHE A 59 -13.50 -0.64 3.99
C PHE A 59 -15.02 -0.59 4.11
N ARG A 60 -15.62 -1.77 4.18
CA ARG A 60 -17.07 -1.95 4.12
C ARG A 60 -17.75 -1.53 5.42
N ASP A 61 -17.16 -1.89 6.55
CA ASP A 61 -17.85 -1.82 7.84
C ASP A 61 -17.44 -0.61 8.68
N HIS A 62 -16.21 -0.11 8.54
CA HIS A 62 -15.66 1.00 9.32
C HIS A 62 -14.84 1.93 8.46
N ALA A 63 -14.87 3.24 8.81
CA ALA A 63 -14.00 4.21 8.17
C ALA A 63 -12.58 4.06 8.73
N VAL A 64 -11.68 3.47 7.94
CA VAL A 64 -10.29 3.24 8.32
C VAL A 64 -9.39 4.20 7.54
N THR A 65 -8.46 4.86 8.25
CA THR A 65 -7.40 5.65 7.63
C THR A 65 -6.12 4.84 7.64
N VAL A 66 -5.64 4.49 6.47
CA VAL A 66 -4.36 3.79 6.27
C VAL A 66 -3.33 4.82 5.82
N GLN A 67 -2.16 4.85 6.47
CA GLN A 67 -1.18 5.89 6.20
C GLN A 67 -0.57 5.76 4.81
N SER A 68 -0.17 4.56 4.41
CA SER A 68 0.38 4.30 3.07
C SER A 68 -0.07 2.92 2.59
N GLY A 69 -0.29 2.78 1.29
CA GLY A 69 -0.58 1.48 0.69
C GLY A 69 0.65 0.59 0.61
N ILE A 70 1.81 1.20 0.41
CA ILE A 70 3.09 0.53 0.19
C ILE A 70 4.14 1.15 1.12
N GLN A 71 4.95 0.32 1.77
CA GLN A 71 6.03 0.78 2.64
C GLN A 71 7.32 0.03 2.30
N VAL A 72 8.36 0.78 1.96
CA VAL A 72 9.66 0.24 1.54
C VAL A 72 10.78 1.09 2.15
N PRO A 73 12.03 0.62 2.17
CA PRO A 73 13.16 1.51 2.48
C PRO A 73 13.17 2.73 1.54
N ASP A 74 13.45 3.91 2.09
CA ASP A 74 13.32 5.17 1.32
C ASP A 74 14.14 5.16 0.04
N GLY A 75 15.32 4.56 0.05
CA GLY A 75 16.17 4.46 -1.13
C GLY A 75 15.58 3.59 -2.26
N LEU A 76 14.53 2.82 -1.99
CA LEU A 76 13.90 1.95 -2.99
C LEU A 76 12.63 2.54 -3.59
N VAL A 77 12.17 3.70 -3.14
CA VAL A 77 10.94 4.33 -3.68
C VAL A 77 11.07 4.53 -5.19
N SER A 78 12.21 5.01 -5.66
CA SER A 78 12.45 5.26 -7.09
C SER A 78 12.50 3.98 -7.94
N SER A 79 12.65 2.81 -7.31
CA SER A 79 12.61 1.51 -7.98
C SER A 79 11.19 0.98 -8.17
N PHE A 80 10.19 1.68 -7.68
CA PHE A 80 8.77 1.36 -7.88
C PHE A 80 8.23 2.19 -9.03
N VAL A 81 7.98 1.54 -10.14
CA VAL A 81 7.44 2.20 -11.35
C VAL A 81 5.92 2.10 -11.32
N SER A 82 5.27 3.26 -11.34
CA SER A 82 3.81 3.38 -11.34
C SER A 82 3.11 2.63 -10.19
N PRO A 83 3.54 2.84 -8.93
CA PRO A 83 2.77 2.34 -7.79
C PRO A 83 1.45 3.12 -7.70
N PHE A 84 0.39 2.46 -7.26
CA PHE A 84 -0.91 3.11 -7.20
C PHE A 84 -1.80 2.54 -6.10
N THR A 85 -2.80 3.34 -5.71
CA THR A 85 -3.85 2.94 -4.79
C THR A 85 -5.20 3.18 -5.45
N VAL A 86 -6.19 2.37 -5.10
CA VAL A 86 -7.52 2.42 -5.71
C VAL A 86 -8.58 2.43 -4.63
N PHE A 87 -9.49 3.38 -4.71
CA PHE A 87 -10.71 3.39 -3.91
C PHE A 87 -11.79 2.63 -4.68
N LEU A 88 -12.06 1.39 -4.26
CA LEU A 88 -13.12 0.59 -4.90
C LEU A 88 -14.50 1.03 -4.45
N ASN A 89 -14.71 1.06 -3.14
CA ASN A 89 -15.99 1.40 -2.53
C ASN A 89 -15.82 1.54 -1.03
N GLY A 90 -16.90 1.90 -0.33
CA GLY A 90 -16.94 1.90 1.13
C GLY A 90 -16.49 3.21 1.75
N LEU A 91 -15.83 3.09 2.90
CA LEU A 91 -15.50 4.18 3.81
C LEU A 91 -13.99 4.34 3.92
N GLY A 92 -13.54 5.41 4.59
CA GLY A 92 -12.12 5.61 4.89
C GLY A 92 -11.26 5.97 3.69
N THR A 93 -9.94 5.88 3.88
CA THR A 93 -8.98 6.28 2.84
C THR A 93 -7.60 5.65 3.08
N ILE A 94 -6.85 5.47 1.99
CA ILE A 94 -5.39 5.32 2.02
C ILE A 94 -4.81 6.71 1.78
N GLN A 95 -4.07 7.26 2.73
CA GLN A 95 -3.62 8.66 2.66
C GLN A 95 -2.49 8.89 1.67
N HIS A 96 -1.64 7.90 1.47
CA HIS A 96 -0.49 8.00 0.58
C HIS A 96 -0.28 6.71 -0.19
N VAL A 97 0.33 6.80 -1.35
CA VAL A 97 0.61 5.64 -2.19
C VAL A 97 1.76 4.82 -1.61
N ILE A 98 2.90 5.46 -1.35
CA ILE A 98 4.13 4.79 -0.92
C ILE A 98 4.92 5.71 0.01
N ASN A 99 5.32 5.20 1.18
CA ASN A 99 6.22 5.91 2.13
C ASN A 99 5.78 7.34 2.44
N ASN A 100 4.51 7.55 2.70
CA ASN A 100 3.93 8.87 2.95
C ASN A 100 4.08 9.85 1.76
N LEU A 101 4.19 9.31 0.55
CA LEU A 101 4.27 10.07 -0.70
C LEU A 101 3.06 9.75 -1.57
N GLY A 102 2.64 10.72 -2.35
CA GLY A 102 1.47 10.62 -3.20
C GLY A 102 0.19 11.09 -2.50
N ASP A 103 -0.81 11.39 -3.30
CA ASP A 103 -2.09 11.91 -2.82
C ASP A 103 -2.95 10.82 -2.20
N PRO A 104 -3.92 11.18 -1.35
CA PRO A 104 -4.85 10.20 -0.81
C PRO A 104 -5.75 9.62 -1.89
N THR A 105 -6.28 8.41 -1.62
CA THR A 105 -7.31 7.83 -2.49
C THR A 105 -8.56 8.70 -2.47
N ALA A 106 -9.17 8.85 -3.63
CA ALA A 106 -10.44 9.56 -3.78
C ALA A 106 -11.48 8.62 -4.35
N ALA A 107 -12.74 8.78 -3.92
CA ALA A 107 -13.83 7.91 -4.33
C ALA A 107 -13.91 7.82 -5.85
N GLY A 108 -13.93 6.59 -6.37
CA GLY A 108 -14.06 6.31 -7.80
C GLY A 108 -12.81 6.57 -8.62
N THR A 109 -11.66 6.78 -8.00
CA THR A 109 -10.42 7.10 -8.72
C THR A 109 -9.26 6.17 -8.39
N VAL A 110 -8.25 6.22 -9.25
CA VAL A 110 -6.94 5.59 -9.05
C VAL A 110 -5.94 6.70 -8.77
N THR A 111 -5.17 6.56 -7.69
CA THR A 111 -4.13 7.53 -7.32
C THR A 111 -2.77 6.88 -7.52
N SER A 112 -1.93 7.47 -8.34
CA SER A 112 -0.57 6.98 -8.57
C SER A 112 0.48 7.96 -8.09
N TYR A 113 1.67 7.46 -7.83
CA TYR A 113 2.83 8.26 -7.48
C TYR A 113 3.93 8.05 -8.52
N VAL A 114 4.46 9.14 -9.03
CA VAL A 114 5.56 9.13 -10.01
C VAL A 114 6.73 9.88 -9.40
N CYS A 115 7.86 9.21 -9.34
CA CYS A 115 9.10 9.81 -8.83
C CYS A 115 9.72 10.73 -9.87
#